data_72fc67ec18c407ec8ce522354a557e23
#
_entry.id   72fc67ec18c407ec8ce522354a557e23
#
_cell.length_a   1.000
_cell.length_b   1.000
_cell.length_c   1.000
_cell.angle_alpha   90.00
_cell.angle_beta   90.00
_cell.angle_gamma   90.00
#
_symmetry.space_group_name_H-M   'P 1'
#
loop_
_entity.id
_entity.type
_entity.pdbx_description
1 polymer ?
#
loop_
_entity_poly.entity_id
_entity_poly.type
_entity_poly.pdbx_seq_one_letter_code
_entity_poly.pdbx_strand_id
1 'polypeptide(L)'
;GELTSGSTWHAAGLIPHFIGSLNMAKLHFYGADLYTKLETETGQATGWHGCGAIRLAVDQDQVDWFHYVKGVLDQVGAECHLLGPDEIKEVHPLLETDGFLMGAYTTGDGHTDPSGVTQAMAVGARNCGAEIYLNNRVTDTKLLPSGEWEVVTEKGTIVCEHLVNAAGSFCKQVGRMAGIKVPMVNMVHQYLMTETIPEVAALEKELPVVRDPR
;
A
#
# COMPACT_ATOMS: atom_id res chain seq x y z
N GLY A 1 15.06 13.73 6.23
CA GLY A 1 14.42 14.36 5.06
C GLY A 1 13.04 14.88 5.38
N GLU A 2 12.34 15.28 4.35
CA GLU A 2 10.92 15.63 4.42
C GLU A 2 10.05 14.37 4.41
N LEU A 3 8.79 14.51 4.82
CA LEU A 3 7.80 13.45 4.60
C LEU A 3 7.71 13.15 3.10
N THR A 4 7.52 11.89 2.77
CA THR A 4 7.42 11.35 1.40
C THR A 4 8.69 11.39 0.54
N SER A 5 9.78 12.01 1.00
CA SER A 5 11.02 12.14 0.21
C SER A 5 11.77 10.83 -0.11
N GLY A 6 11.34 9.71 0.48
CA GLY A 6 11.85 8.37 0.18
C GLY A 6 11.14 7.72 -1.00
N SER A 7 10.84 6.41 -0.91
CA SER A 7 10.14 5.66 -1.96
C SER A 7 8.66 6.01 -2.08
N THR A 8 8.07 6.71 -1.12
CA THR A 8 6.63 6.96 -1.04
C THR A 8 6.11 7.73 -2.25
N TRP A 9 6.76 8.83 -2.65
CA TRP A 9 6.29 9.66 -3.76
C TRP A 9 6.42 8.98 -5.14
N HIS A 10 7.16 7.87 -5.21
CA HIS A 10 7.26 7.04 -6.42
C HIS A 10 6.23 5.90 -6.46
N ALA A 11 5.47 5.68 -5.38
CA ALA A 11 4.52 4.58 -5.34
C ALA A 11 3.33 4.85 -6.25
N ALA A 12 2.81 3.79 -6.89
CA ALA A 12 1.64 3.89 -7.75
C ALA A 12 0.33 4.12 -6.97
N GLY A 13 0.36 4.03 -5.65
CA GLY A 13 -0.77 4.31 -4.78
C GLY A 13 -1.85 3.23 -4.74
N LEU A 14 -1.60 2.03 -5.27
CA LEU A 14 -2.58 0.95 -5.29
C LEU A 14 -2.85 0.41 -3.89
N ILE A 15 -4.13 0.22 -3.57
CA ILE A 15 -4.61 -0.31 -2.28
C ILE A 15 -5.40 -1.60 -2.55
N PRO A 16 -4.72 -2.75 -2.63
CA PRO A 16 -5.36 -4.02 -2.95
C PRO A 16 -5.73 -4.80 -1.69
N HIS A 17 -6.89 -5.48 -1.71
CA HIS A 17 -7.24 -6.53 -0.74
C HIS A 17 -6.70 -7.89 -1.15
N PHE A 18 -6.50 -8.13 -2.44
CA PHE A 18 -6.18 -9.44 -2.99
C PHE A 18 -4.79 -9.93 -2.55
N ILE A 19 -4.75 -10.76 -1.49
CA ILE A 19 -3.53 -11.36 -0.93
C ILE A 19 -3.83 -12.72 -0.28
N GLY A 20 -2.93 -13.70 -0.48
CA GLY A 20 -3.10 -15.06 0.00
C GLY A 20 -2.72 -15.33 1.48
N SER A 21 -2.31 -14.33 2.22
CA SER A 21 -2.02 -14.46 3.66
C SER A 21 -3.13 -13.85 4.49
N LEU A 22 -3.78 -14.64 5.34
CA LEU A 22 -4.88 -14.18 6.19
C LEU A 22 -4.48 -12.98 7.08
N ASN A 23 -3.28 -13.01 7.68
CA ASN A 23 -2.82 -11.89 8.51
C ASN A 23 -2.60 -10.62 7.69
N MET A 24 -2.05 -10.76 6.50
CA MET A 24 -1.88 -9.61 5.58
C MET A 24 -3.23 -9.13 5.04
N ALA A 25 -4.17 -10.04 4.75
CA ALA A 25 -5.53 -9.66 4.33
C ALA A 25 -6.23 -8.81 5.39
N LYS A 26 -6.13 -9.18 6.67
CA LYS A 26 -6.66 -8.37 7.78
C LYS A 26 -6.04 -6.97 7.84
N LEU A 27 -4.71 -6.88 7.64
CA LEU A 27 -4.01 -5.59 7.64
C LEU A 27 -4.40 -4.72 6.43
N HIS A 28 -4.49 -5.33 5.24
CA HIS A 28 -4.91 -4.63 4.02
C HIS A 28 -6.35 -4.13 4.14
N PHE A 29 -7.26 -4.97 4.63
CA PHE A 29 -8.66 -4.60 4.84
C PHE A 29 -8.80 -3.42 5.82
N TYR A 30 -8.09 -3.48 6.95
CA TYR A 30 -8.04 -2.37 7.90
C TYR A 30 -7.45 -1.10 7.27
N GLY A 31 -6.37 -1.23 6.49
CA GLY A 31 -5.71 -0.08 5.84
C GLY A 31 -6.62 0.60 4.81
N ALA A 32 -7.33 -0.18 3.98
CA ALA A 32 -8.28 0.36 3.02
C ALA A 32 -9.44 1.11 3.70
N ASP A 33 -10.03 0.52 4.75
CA ASP A 33 -11.06 1.18 5.55
C ASP A 33 -10.56 2.49 6.20
N LEU A 34 -9.33 2.50 6.71
CA LEU A 34 -8.70 3.71 7.25
C LEU A 34 -8.60 4.80 6.18
N TYR A 35 -8.14 4.47 4.96
CA TYR A 35 -7.95 5.46 3.90
C TYR A 35 -9.27 6.12 3.44
N THR A 36 -10.39 5.40 3.49
CA THR A 36 -11.71 5.99 3.19
C THR A 36 -12.14 7.06 4.19
N LYS A 37 -11.62 7.02 5.42
CA LYS A 37 -11.99 7.90 6.54
C LYS A 37 -11.00 9.02 6.79
N LEU A 38 -9.74 8.79 6.42
CA LEU A 38 -8.59 9.61 6.83
C LEU A 38 -8.72 11.07 6.43
N GLU A 39 -9.27 11.36 5.24
CA GLU A 39 -9.52 12.74 4.80
C GLU A 39 -10.56 13.44 5.68
N THR A 40 -11.65 12.76 6.01
CA THR A 40 -12.68 13.31 6.89
C THR A 40 -12.16 13.56 8.30
N GLU A 41 -11.31 12.65 8.81
CA GLU A 41 -10.76 12.74 10.17
C GLU A 41 -9.67 13.81 10.32
N THR A 42 -8.93 14.06 9.25
CA THR A 42 -7.74 14.94 9.31
C THR A 42 -7.90 16.26 8.59
N GLY A 43 -8.86 16.35 7.66
CA GLY A 43 -9.00 17.49 6.75
C GLY A 43 -7.93 17.56 5.66
N GLN A 44 -7.07 16.55 5.55
CA GLN A 44 -6.01 16.46 4.54
C GLN A 44 -6.43 15.52 3.41
N ALA A 45 -6.45 16.02 2.18
CA ALA A 45 -6.79 15.23 1.00
C ALA A 45 -5.85 14.02 0.84
N THR A 46 -6.44 12.86 0.60
CA THR A 46 -5.74 11.58 0.40
C THR A 46 -5.72 11.15 -1.06
N GLY A 47 -6.58 11.74 -1.89
CA GLY A 47 -6.79 11.31 -3.28
C GLY A 47 -7.28 9.86 -3.36
N TRP A 48 -8.13 9.43 -2.41
CA TRP A 48 -8.71 8.09 -2.42
C TRP A 48 -9.76 7.95 -3.52
N HIS A 49 -9.60 6.94 -4.37
CA HIS A 49 -10.53 6.52 -5.41
C HIS A 49 -10.84 5.03 -5.24
N GLY A 50 -12.03 4.72 -4.75
CA GLY A 50 -12.54 3.35 -4.56
C GLY A 50 -13.11 2.77 -5.85
N CYS A 51 -12.29 2.63 -6.88
CA CYS A 51 -12.72 2.18 -8.20
C CYS A 51 -12.72 0.66 -8.36
N GLY A 52 -12.25 -0.09 -7.37
CA GLY A 52 -12.03 -1.52 -7.45
C GLY A 52 -10.74 -1.91 -8.17
N ALA A 53 -10.44 -3.20 -8.18
CA ALA A 53 -9.32 -3.75 -8.96
C ALA A 53 -9.64 -5.14 -9.52
N ILE A 54 -9.11 -5.43 -10.70
CA ILE A 54 -9.22 -6.74 -11.37
C ILE A 54 -7.81 -7.31 -11.53
N ARG A 55 -7.61 -8.54 -11.06
CA ARG A 55 -6.44 -9.35 -11.40
C ARG A 55 -6.83 -10.36 -12.46
N LEU A 56 -5.97 -10.56 -13.45
CA LEU A 56 -6.23 -11.45 -14.58
C LEU A 56 -5.40 -12.73 -14.45
N ALA A 57 -5.97 -13.86 -14.85
CA ALA A 57 -5.34 -15.16 -14.90
C ALA A 57 -5.23 -15.64 -16.34
N VAL A 58 -4.05 -16.13 -16.74
CA VAL A 58 -3.76 -16.66 -18.08
C VAL A 58 -3.53 -18.18 -18.09
N ASP A 59 -3.38 -18.79 -16.91
CA ASP A 59 -3.15 -20.22 -16.74
C ASP A 59 -3.96 -20.80 -15.57
N GLN A 60 -4.01 -22.11 -15.47
CA GLN A 60 -4.78 -22.82 -14.45
C GLN A 60 -4.21 -22.63 -13.05
N ASP A 61 -2.90 -22.51 -12.90
CA ASP A 61 -2.25 -22.31 -11.58
C ASP A 61 -2.69 -20.97 -10.98
N GLN A 62 -2.82 -19.92 -11.81
CA GLN A 62 -3.34 -18.62 -11.39
C GLN A 62 -4.84 -18.67 -11.06
N VAL A 63 -5.64 -19.44 -11.82
CA VAL A 63 -7.06 -19.66 -11.52
C VAL A 63 -7.21 -20.34 -10.16
N ASP A 64 -6.45 -21.40 -9.90
CA ASP A 64 -6.48 -22.13 -8.63
C ASP A 64 -6.03 -21.22 -7.45
N TRP A 65 -5.02 -20.37 -7.70
CA TRP A 65 -4.59 -19.36 -6.77
C TRP A 65 -5.70 -18.33 -6.46
N PHE A 66 -6.47 -17.92 -7.47
CA PHE A 66 -7.59 -16.97 -7.26
C PHE A 66 -8.69 -17.58 -6.40
N HIS A 67 -9.03 -18.85 -6.59
CA HIS A 67 -9.96 -19.57 -5.72
C HIS A 67 -9.47 -19.64 -4.28
N TYR A 68 -8.18 -19.93 -4.08
CA TYR A 68 -7.57 -19.93 -2.75
C TYR A 68 -7.66 -18.55 -2.09
N VAL A 69 -7.25 -17.49 -2.80
CA VAL A 69 -7.24 -16.12 -2.26
C VAL A 69 -8.66 -15.66 -1.96
N LYS A 70 -9.63 -15.97 -2.83
CA LYS A 70 -11.04 -15.68 -2.54
C LYS A 70 -11.47 -16.28 -1.19
N GLY A 71 -11.11 -17.53 -0.91
CA GLY A 71 -11.41 -18.15 0.40
C GLY A 71 -10.76 -17.43 1.58
N VAL A 72 -9.57 -16.84 1.39
CA VAL A 72 -8.93 -15.99 2.42
C VAL A 72 -9.68 -14.67 2.60
N LEU A 73 -10.09 -14.02 1.49
CA LEU A 73 -10.81 -12.76 1.52
C LEU A 73 -12.21 -12.91 2.14
N ASP A 74 -12.92 -14.00 1.87
CA ASP A 74 -14.20 -14.31 2.50
C ASP A 74 -14.10 -14.37 4.04
N GLN A 75 -12.97 -14.85 4.58
CA GLN A 75 -12.74 -14.90 6.03
C GLN A 75 -12.55 -13.52 6.68
N VAL A 76 -12.11 -12.52 5.93
CA VAL A 76 -11.94 -11.15 6.43
C VAL A 76 -13.10 -10.24 6.04
N GLY A 77 -14.09 -10.77 5.31
CA GLY A 77 -15.26 -10.01 4.86
C GLY A 77 -14.98 -9.08 3.68
N ALA A 78 -13.89 -9.29 2.96
CA ALA A 78 -13.58 -8.53 1.75
C ALA A 78 -14.32 -9.14 0.55
N GLU A 79 -15.06 -8.30 -0.18
CA GLU A 79 -15.82 -8.73 -1.34
C GLU A 79 -14.90 -9.00 -2.53
N CYS A 80 -14.98 -10.22 -3.09
CA CYS A 80 -14.21 -10.65 -4.25
C CYS A 80 -15.07 -11.52 -5.16
N HIS A 81 -15.16 -11.14 -6.44
CA HIS A 81 -15.88 -11.86 -7.48
C HIS A 81 -14.89 -12.52 -8.44
N LEU A 82 -15.11 -13.80 -8.73
CA LEU A 82 -14.38 -14.48 -9.79
C LEU A 82 -15.22 -14.38 -11.07
N LEU A 83 -14.64 -13.74 -12.08
CA LEU A 83 -15.32 -13.36 -13.33
C LEU A 83 -14.75 -14.13 -14.50
N GLY A 84 -15.64 -14.59 -15.40
CA GLY A 84 -15.24 -15.05 -16.72
C GLY A 84 -14.87 -13.89 -17.67
N PRO A 85 -14.30 -14.19 -18.86
CA PRO A 85 -13.87 -13.17 -19.82
C PRO A 85 -14.97 -12.17 -20.21
N ASP A 86 -16.21 -12.63 -20.42
CA ASP A 86 -17.33 -11.78 -20.79
C ASP A 86 -17.72 -10.84 -19.65
N GLU A 87 -17.76 -11.34 -18.41
CA GLU A 87 -18.04 -10.54 -17.22
C GLU A 87 -16.93 -9.51 -16.95
N ILE A 88 -15.66 -9.85 -17.22
CA ILE A 88 -14.54 -8.91 -17.16
C ILE A 88 -14.79 -7.76 -18.13
N LYS A 89 -15.24 -8.04 -19.36
CA LYS A 89 -15.53 -7.03 -20.38
C LYS A 89 -16.68 -6.11 -19.97
N GLU A 90 -17.67 -6.60 -19.24
CA GLU A 90 -18.75 -5.77 -18.69
C GLU A 90 -18.24 -4.79 -17.61
N VAL A 91 -17.34 -5.25 -16.72
CA VAL A 91 -16.77 -4.43 -15.64
C VAL A 91 -15.71 -3.45 -16.18
N HIS A 92 -14.96 -3.85 -17.22
CA HIS A 92 -13.89 -3.05 -17.79
C HIS A 92 -13.95 -3.04 -19.34
N PRO A 93 -14.79 -2.20 -19.96
CA PRO A 93 -15.07 -2.23 -21.39
C PRO A 93 -13.86 -2.02 -22.33
N LEU A 94 -12.81 -1.34 -21.83
CA LEU A 94 -11.61 -1.08 -22.64
C LEU A 94 -10.60 -2.24 -22.62
N LEU A 95 -10.83 -3.25 -21.78
CA LEU A 95 -9.90 -4.36 -21.64
C LEU A 95 -10.08 -5.36 -22.77
N GLU A 96 -9.00 -5.75 -23.44
CA GLU A 96 -9.00 -6.90 -24.34
C GLU A 96 -8.90 -8.19 -23.51
N THR A 97 -9.90 -9.08 -23.66
CA THR A 97 -10.03 -10.27 -22.79
C THR A 97 -9.53 -11.57 -23.43
N ASP A 98 -9.08 -11.53 -24.67
CA ASP A 98 -8.54 -12.70 -25.37
C ASP A 98 -7.29 -13.25 -24.63
N GLY A 99 -7.33 -14.55 -24.35
CA GLY A 99 -6.25 -15.26 -23.66
C GLY A 99 -6.28 -15.21 -22.14
N PHE A 100 -7.26 -14.54 -21.53
CA PHE A 100 -7.52 -14.65 -20.09
C PHE A 100 -8.53 -15.76 -19.80
N LEU A 101 -8.29 -16.51 -18.73
CA LEU A 101 -9.16 -17.57 -18.26
C LEU A 101 -10.14 -17.07 -17.20
N MET A 102 -9.71 -16.13 -16.37
CA MET A 102 -10.48 -15.63 -15.24
C MET A 102 -9.99 -14.24 -14.80
N GLY A 103 -10.88 -13.47 -14.18
CA GLY A 103 -10.58 -12.27 -13.40
C GLY A 103 -10.97 -12.44 -11.95
N ALA A 104 -10.17 -11.91 -11.01
CA ALA A 104 -10.56 -11.71 -9.63
C ALA A 104 -10.82 -10.22 -9.42
N TYR A 105 -12.08 -9.85 -9.26
CA TYR A 105 -12.52 -8.47 -9.05
C TYR A 105 -12.80 -8.22 -7.57
N THR A 106 -12.07 -7.27 -6.97
CA THR A 106 -12.24 -6.80 -5.60
C THR A 106 -12.83 -5.39 -5.61
N THR A 107 -14.07 -5.25 -5.13
CA THR A 107 -14.84 -4.00 -5.20
C THR A 107 -14.33 -2.92 -4.23
N GLY A 108 -13.78 -3.34 -3.09
CA GLY A 108 -13.23 -2.44 -2.07
C GLY A 108 -11.82 -1.94 -2.34
N ASP A 109 -11.19 -2.38 -3.43
CA ASP A 109 -9.87 -1.91 -3.86
C ASP A 109 -9.95 -0.51 -4.49
N GLY A 110 -8.80 0.10 -4.64
CA GLY A 110 -8.70 1.39 -5.28
C GLY A 110 -7.27 1.90 -5.34
N HIS A 111 -7.15 3.19 -5.49
CA HIS A 111 -5.87 3.88 -5.43
C HIS A 111 -5.96 5.21 -4.66
N THR A 112 -4.82 5.75 -4.33
CA THR A 112 -4.69 6.97 -3.54
C THR A 112 -3.45 7.75 -3.97
N ASP A 113 -3.35 9.02 -3.58
CA ASP A 113 -2.08 9.73 -3.62
C ASP A 113 -1.21 9.32 -2.41
N PRO A 114 -0.09 8.60 -2.62
CA PRO A 114 0.78 8.17 -1.52
C PRO A 114 1.31 9.32 -0.67
N SER A 115 1.54 10.48 -1.28
CA SER A 115 1.99 11.67 -0.56
C SER A 115 0.85 12.26 0.26
N GLY A 116 -0.34 12.37 -0.29
CA GLY A 116 -1.54 12.84 0.40
C GLY A 116 -1.86 11.98 1.63
N VAL A 117 -1.88 10.66 1.48
CA VAL A 117 -2.08 9.71 2.61
C VAL A 117 -1.02 9.89 3.69
N THR A 118 0.25 10.01 3.31
CA THR A 118 1.34 10.21 4.29
C THR A 118 1.16 11.51 5.07
N GLN A 119 0.78 12.60 4.39
CA GLN A 119 0.51 13.88 5.05
C GLN A 119 -0.72 13.78 5.96
N ALA A 120 -1.79 13.12 5.52
CA ALA A 120 -2.98 12.91 6.33
C ALA A 120 -2.68 12.10 7.59
N MET A 121 -1.91 10.99 7.47
CA MET A 121 -1.45 10.23 8.64
C MET A 121 -0.60 11.09 9.59
N ALA A 122 0.26 11.96 9.05
CA ALA A 122 1.07 12.85 9.88
C ALA A 122 0.23 13.90 10.61
N VAL A 123 -0.82 14.43 9.97
CA VAL A 123 -1.79 15.32 10.62
C VAL A 123 -2.54 14.57 11.73
N GLY A 124 -3.07 13.38 11.44
CA GLY A 124 -3.75 12.54 12.43
C GLY A 124 -2.87 12.21 13.63
N ALA A 125 -1.60 11.83 13.37
CA ALA A 125 -0.64 11.56 14.45
C ALA A 125 -0.40 12.77 15.33
N ARG A 126 -0.20 13.96 14.76
CA ARG A 126 -0.04 15.21 15.53
C ARG A 126 -1.28 15.57 16.32
N ASN A 127 -2.47 15.37 15.76
CA ASN A 127 -3.74 15.58 16.47
C ASN A 127 -3.88 14.66 17.70
N CYS A 128 -3.22 13.49 17.66
CA CYS A 128 -3.12 12.55 18.79
C CYS A 128 -1.91 12.84 19.71
N GLY A 129 -1.18 13.93 19.52
CA GLY A 129 -0.05 14.34 20.36
C GLY A 129 1.30 13.77 19.96
N ALA A 130 1.41 13.10 18.82
CA ALA A 130 2.71 12.62 18.32
C ALA A 130 3.58 13.77 17.82
N GLU A 131 4.87 13.70 18.11
CA GLU A 131 5.86 14.65 17.61
C GLU A 131 6.56 14.07 16.37
N ILE A 132 6.68 14.86 15.31
CA ILE A 132 7.34 14.49 14.06
C ILE A 132 8.49 15.44 13.78
N TYR A 133 9.70 14.93 13.88
CA TYR A 133 10.93 15.68 13.65
C TYR A 133 11.46 15.46 12.25
N LEU A 134 11.25 16.43 11.37
CA LEU A 134 11.78 16.41 10.00
C LEU A 134 13.26 16.81 9.96
N ASN A 135 13.96 16.35 8.91
CA ASN A 135 15.37 16.64 8.71
C ASN A 135 16.21 16.36 9.97
N ASN A 136 15.90 15.25 10.64
CA ASN A 136 16.58 14.78 11.84
C ASN A 136 16.95 13.31 11.67
N ARG A 137 18.13 13.05 11.17
CA ARG A 137 18.59 11.70 10.86
C ARG A 137 18.99 10.97 12.13
N VAL A 138 18.52 9.73 12.30
CA VAL A 138 19.05 8.80 13.31
C VAL A 138 20.43 8.32 12.85
N THR A 139 21.41 8.48 13.72
CA THR A 139 22.82 8.14 13.45
C THR A 139 23.26 6.91 14.22
N ASP A 140 22.66 6.63 15.37
CA ASP A 140 22.94 5.43 16.18
C ASP A 140 21.75 5.07 17.07
N THR A 141 21.70 3.81 17.54
CA THR A 141 20.75 3.34 18.55
C THR A 141 21.43 2.42 19.53
N LYS A 142 21.10 2.53 20.82
CA LYS A 142 21.69 1.72 21.88
C LYS A 142 20.64 1.26 22.88
N LEU A 143 20.61 -0.03 23.21
CA LEU A 143 19.83 -0.54 24.29
C LEU A 143 20.56 -0.24 25.60
N LEU A 144 19.90 0.48 26.51
CA LEU A 144 20.42 0.85 27.81
C LEU A 144 20.24 -0.30 28.84
N PRO A 145 21.03 -0.30 29.93
CA PRO A 145 20.83 -1.28 31.00
C PRO A 145 19.45 -1.22 31.68
N SER A 146 18.75 -0.08 31.56
CA SER A 146 17.36 0.09 32.03
C SER A 146 16.34 -0.67 31.19
N GLY A 147 16.71 -1.13 30.00
CA GLY A 147 15.80 -1.71 28.99
C GLY A 147 15.22 -0.70 27.99
N GLU A 148 15.50 0.57 28.17
CA GLU A 148 15.10 1.64 27.26
C GLU A 148 16.08 1.75 26.09
N TRP A 149 15.62 2.38 25.01
CA TRP A 149 16.46 2.70 23.84
C TRP A 149 16.92 4.14 23.87
N GLU A 150 18.23 4.33 23.73
CA GLU A 150 18.83 5.62 23.39
C GLU A 150 18.90 5.72 21.86
N VAL A 151 18.24 6.72 21.29
CA VAL A 151 18.22 7.01 19.86
C VAL A 151 18.99 8.30 19.61
N VAL A 152 20.17 8.19 19.01
CA VAL A 152 21.03 9.33 18.70
C VAL A 152 20.65 9.89 17.34
N THR A 153 20.42 11.18 17.28
CA THR A 153 20.09 11.90 16.04
C THR A 153 21.04 13.08 15.81
N GLU A 154 21.02 13.65 14.61
CA GLU A 154 21.80 14.85 14.28
C GLU A 154 21.44 16.07 15.14
N LYS A 155 20.24 16.10 15.73
CA LYS A 155 19.72 17.25 16.50
C LYS A 155 19.60 16.97 18.00
N GLY A 156 20.03 15.81 18.46
CA GLY A 156 19.97 15.43 19.88
C GLY A 156 19.66 13.96 20.08
N THR A 157 19.48 13.58 21.33
CA THR A 157 19.24 12.20 21.75
C THR A 157 17.85 12.08 22.37
N ILE A 158 17.17 10.99 22.05
CA ILE A 158 15.84 10.64 22.58
C ILE A 158 15.98 9.32 23.32
N VAL A 159 15.39 9.19 24.50
CA VAL A 159 15.25 7.94 25.23
C VAL A 159 13.80 7.49 25.16
N CYS A 160 13.56 6.22 24.80
CA CYS A 160 12.21 5.67 24.65
C CYS A 160 12.17 4.19 25.08
N GLU A 161 11.00 3.74 25.49
CA GLU A 161 10.76 2.34 25.88
C GLU A 161 10.76 1.40 24.66
N HIS A 162 10.24 1.85 23.52
CA HIS A 162 10.12 1.05 22.31
C HIS A 162 10.63 1.80 21.09
N LEU A 163 11.46 1.14 20.28
CA LEU A 163 11.97 1.66 19.02
C LEU A 163 11.42 0.85 17.86
N VAL A 164 10.69 1.51 16.94
CA VAL A 164 10.17 0.89 15.73
C VAL A 164 11.02 1.28 14.52
N ASN A 165 11.59 0.29 13.85
CA ASN A 165 12.32 0.51 12.60
C ASN A 165 11.34 0.54 11.42
N ALA A 166 10.93 1.72 11.00
CA ALA A 166 10.09 1.98 9.84
C ALA A 166 10.85 2.72 8.72
N ALA A 167 12.17 2.49 8.61
CA ALA A 167 13.07 3.26 7.76
C ALA A 167 13.03 2.88 6.27
N GLY A 168 12.04 2.12 5.80
CA GLY A 168 11.85 1.79 4.39
C GLY A 168 13.13 1.20 3.76
N SER A 169 13.60 1.79 2.68
CA SER A 169 14.84 1.37 1.98
C SER A 169 16.10 1.39 2.85
N PHE A 170 16.07 2.10 3.98
CA PHE A 170 17.18 2.22 4.93
C PHE A 170 17.04 1.30 6.14
N CYS A 171 16.01 0.44 6.21
CA CYS A 171 15.74 -0.38 7.39
C CYS A 171 16.89 -1.34 7.73
N LYS A 172 17.71 -1.78 6.75
CA LYS A 172 18.95 -2.53 7.01
C LYS A 172 19.97 -1.75 7.82
N GLN A 173 20.12 -0.46 7.54
CA GLN A 173 21.09 0.40 8.23
C GLN A 173 20.63 0.62 9.67
N VAL A 174 19.37 0.94 9.87
CA VAL A 174 18.80 1.11 11.22
C VAL A 174 18.83 -0.20 12.00
N GLY A 175 18.49 -1.34 11.36
CA GLY A 175 18.59 -2.65 12.01
C GLY A 175 20.02 -2.97 12.49
N ARG A 176 21.06 -2.60 11.72
CA ARG A 176 22.46 -2.80 12.14
C ARG A 176 22.83 -1.99 13.39
N MET A 177 22.29 -0.78 13.55
CA MET A 177 22.51 0.03 14.76
C MET A 177 21.98 -0.69 16.00
N ALA A 178 20.88 -1.46 15.87
CA ALA A 178 20.31 -2.28 16.93
C ALA A 178 20.89 -3.72 16.98
N GLY A 179 21.96 -4.02 16.23
CA GLY A 179 22.56 -5.35 16.18
C GLY A 179 21.74 -6.40 15.39
N ILE A 180 20.72 -5.98 14.62
CA ILE A 180 19.81 -6.88 13.92
C ILE A 180 20.14 -6.92 12.42
N LYS A 181 20.19 -8.14 11.86
CA LYS A 181 20.31 -8.35 10.41
C LYS A 181 18.92 -8.41 9.78
N VAL A 182 18.53 -7.34 9.09
CA VAL A 182 17.25 -7.29 8.34
C VAL A 182 17.44 -7.90 6.95
N PRO A 183 16.76 -9.00 6.59
CA PRO A 183 16.89 -9.69 5.31
C PRO A 183 16.03 -8.99 4.23
N MET A 184 16.44 -7.82 3.78
CA MET A 184 15.76 -7.04 2.77
C MET A 184 16.68 -6.73 1.59
N VAL A 185 16.14 -6.71 0.39
CA VAL A 185 16.81 -6.25 -0.83
C VAL A 185 15.95 -5.17 -1.48
N ASN A 186 16.53 -4.01 -1.74
CA ASN A 186 15.87 -2.97 -2.50
C ASN A 186 15.83 -3.37 -3.99
N MET A 187 14.65 -3.24 -4.60
CA MET A 187 14.47 -3.43 -6.03
C MET A 187 14.00 -2.11 -6.65
N VAL A 188 14.44 -1.87 -7.87
CA VAL A 188 13.98 -0.72 -8.65
C VAL A 188 12.76 -1.16 -9.46
N HIS A 189 11.65 -0.48 -9.26
CA HIS A 189 10.47 -0.60 -10.10
C HIS A 189 10.40 0.58 -11.05
N GLN A 190 9.91 0.33 -12.26
CA GLN A 190 9.65 1.35 -13.24
C GLN A 190 8.14 1.53 -13.39
N TYR A 191 7.73 2.73 -13.76
CA TYR A 191 6.37 3.05 -14.15
C TYR A 191 6.40 3.98 -15.35
N LEU A 192 5.32 4.03 -16.08
CA LEU A 192 5.11 4.91 -17.20
C LEU A 192 3.87 5.76 -16.90
N MET A 193 3.99 7.06 -17.13
CA MET A 193 2.84 7.97 -17.16
C MET A 193 2.49 8.25 -18.61
N THR A 194 1.25 7.99 -18.98
CA THR A 194 0.76 8.28 -20.32
C THR A 194 0.28 9.73 -20.41
N GLU A 195 0.16 10.25 -21.62
CA GLU A 195 -0.70 11.40 -21.87
C GLU A 195 -2.16 11.01 -21.64
N THR A 196 -3.05 12.00 -21.64
CA THR A 196 -4.49 11.76 -21.54
C THR A 196 -4.94 10.88 -22.70
N ILE A 197 -5.55 9.74 -22.39
CA ILE A 197 -6.13 8.81 -23.36
C ILE A 197 -7.59 9.22 -23.54
N PRO A 198 -8.01 9.67 -24.75
CA PRO A 198 -9.36 10.21 -24.97
C PRO A 198 -10.48 9.24 -24.62
N GLU A 199 -10.29 7.94 -24.88
CA GLU A 199 -11.25 6.89 -24.59
C GLU A 199 -11.47 6.72 -23.08
N VAL A 200 -10.41 6.87 -22.29
CA VAL A 200 -10.49 6.84 -20.83
C VAL A 200 -11.12 8.10 -20.28
N ALA A 201 -10.73 9.26 -20.83
CA ALA A 201 -11.27 10.56 -20.41
C ALA A 201 -12.77 10.73 -20.71
N ALA A 202 -13.29 10.01 -21.70
CA ALA A 202 -14.71 10.06 -22.08
C ALA A 202 -15.62 9.17 -21.20
N LEU A 203 -15.06 8.38 -20.28
CA LEU A 203 -15.84 7.51 -19.42
C LEU A 203 -16.58 8.30 -18.34
N GLU A 204 -17.83 7.92 -18.10
CA GLU A 204 -18.64 8.51 -17.03
C GLU A 204 -18.20 8.04 -15.61
N LYS A 205 -17.56 6.90 -15.55
CA LYS A 205 -17.05 6.29 -14.30
C LYS A 205 -15.60 5.87 -14.46
N GLU A 206 -14.86 5.98 -13.39
CA GLU A 206 -13.52 5.46 -13.29
C GLU A 206 -13.55 3.92 -13.37
N LEU A 207 -12.67 3.36 -14.18
CA LEU A 207 -12.57 1.91 -14.34
C LEU A 207 -11.72 1.31 -13.20
N PRO A 208 -11.98 0.03 -12.84
CA PRO A 208 -11.13 -0.69 -11.91
C PRO A 208 -9.67 -0.75 -12.36
N VAL A 209 -8.76 -0.71 -11.40
CA VAL A 209 -7.34 -0.93 -11.68
C VAL A 209 -7.12 -2.36 -12.15
N VAL A 210 -6.34 -2.53 -13.22
CA VAL A 210 -6.06 -3.86 -13.79
C VAL A 210 -4.64 -4.30 -13.49
N ARG A 211 -4.49 -5.57 -13.08
CA ARG A 211 -3.20 -6.24 -12.99
C ARG A 211 -3.16 -7.41 -13.97
N ASP A 212 -2.43 -7.20 -15.07
CA ASP A 212 -2.11 -8.20 -16.08
C ASP A 212 -0.85 -8.97 -15.62
N PRO A 213 -0.86 -10.31 -15.60
CA PRO A 213 0.29 -11.12 -15.22
C PRO A 213 1.33 -11.31 -16.33
N ARG A 214 1.02 -10.90 -17.57
CA ARG A 214 1.89 -11.04 -18.75
C ARG A 214 3.04 -10.07 -18.77
#